data_97eacefb6880a1b9c067310b74a210ca
#
_entry.id   97eacefb6880a1b9c067310b74a210ca
#
_cell.length_a   1.000
_cell.length_b   1.000
_cell.length_c   1.000
_cell.angle_alpha   90.00
_cell.angle_beta   90.00
_cell.angle_gamma   90.00
#
_symmetry.space_group_name_H-M   'P 1'
#
loop_
_entity.id
_entity.type
_entity.pdbx_description
1 polymer ?
#
loop_
_entity_poly.entity_id
_entity_poly.type
_entity_poly.pdbx_seq_one_letter_code
_entity_poly.pdbx_strand_id
1 'polypeptide(L)'
;SHPEHISHSLDLSKLVDTSLIPILAPMVRNTKVTFNIKGPDLAIKADEKNLGKKLEPPFISSAIKEYFVKNLSGKFTTEKNADYVITLVVNTVPRSKEADSYGFYYVYANVELSIMSSIDNKQLYSKSITQVKGVHTDLHLAGKKALDKLLNEINLELPKIVEQL
;
A
#
# COMPACT_ATOMS: atom_id res chain seq x y z
N SER A 1 4.26 -8.40 15.26
CA SER A 1 4.53 -9.45 14.28
C SER A 1 4.31 -10.80 14.95
N HIS A 2 3.36 -11.59 14.44
CA HIS A 2 3.19 -12.96 14.88
C HIS A 2 4.19 -13.81 14.09
N PRO A 3 5.01 -14.64 14.76
CA PRO A 3 5.88 -15.56 14.06
C PRO A 3 5.01 -16.61 13.33
N GLU A 4 5.12 -16.67 12.01
CA GLU A 4 4.54 -17.78 11.27
C GLU A 4 5.40 -19.02 11.50
N HIS A 5 4.80 -20.06 12.04
CA HIS A 5 5.43 -21.35 12.23
C HIS A 5 5.21 -22.21 10.98
N ILE A 6 6.24 -22.35 10.14
CA ILE A 6 6.22 -23.31 9.05
C ILE A 6 6.87 -24.59 9.56
N SER A 7 6.07 -25.66 9.71
CA SER A 7 6.59 -26.99 10.04
C SER A 7 6.72 -27.80 8.75
N HIS A 8 7.94 -28.13 8.35
CA HIS A 8 8.19 -29.14 7.33
C HIS A 8 8.50 -30.46 8.02
N SER A 9 7.67 -31.47 7.79
CA SER A 9 7.97 -32.86 8.12
C SER A 9 8.44 -33.58 6.87
N LEU A 10 9.58 -34.28 6.95
CA LEU A 10 10.01 -35.16 5.87
C LEU A 10 9.07 -36.36 5.85
N ASP A 11 8.32 -36.51 4.75
CA ASP A 11 7.45 -37.65 4.54
C ASP A 11 8.25 -38.82 3.98
N LEU A 12 8.67 -39.71 4.87
CA LEU A 12 9.45 -40.88 4.51
C LEU A 12 8.67 -41.90 3.66
N SER A 13 7.33 -41.78 3.59
CA SER A 13 6.51 -42.66 2.76
C SER A 13 6.69 -42.41 1.25
N LYS A 14 7.26 -41.27 0.88
CA LYS A 14 7.56 -40.89 -0.52
C LYS A 14 8.96 -41.28 -0.98
N LEU A 15 9.76 -41.94 -0.14
CA LEU A 15 11.08 -42.45 -0.56
C LEU A 15 10.88 -43.60 -1.54
N VAL A 16 11.57 -43.49 -2.69
CA VAL A 16 11.58 -44.53 -3.73
C VAL A 16 12.27 -45.80 -3.26
N ASP A 17 13.28 -45.64 -2.39
CA ASP A 17 14.00 -46.76 -1.74
C ASP A 17 13.63 -46.88 -0.28
N THR A 18 12.73 -47.79 0.02
CA THR A 18 12.23 -48.03 1.39
C THR A 18 13.27 -48.67 2.31
N SER A 19 14.36 -49.22 1.77
CA SER A 19 15.46 -49.83 2.56
C SER A 19 16.21 -48.80 3.40
N LEU A 20 16.11 -47.52 3.02
CA LEU A 20 16.74 -46.39 3.74
C LEU A 20 15.90 -45.88 4.92
N ILE A 21 14.64 -46.26 5.02
CA ILE A 21 13.73 -45.78 6.08
C ILE A 21 14.29 -46.07 7.49
N PRO A 22 14.78 -47.27 7.82
CA PRO A 22 15.33 -47.56 9.16
C PRO A 22 16.55 -46.71 9.51
N ILE A 23 17.31 -46.28 8.50
CA ILE A 23 18.53 -45.47 8.67
C ILE A 23 18.17 -44.00 8.83
N LEU A 24 17.18 -43.53 8.06
CA LEU A 24 16.80 -42.11 8.02
C LEU A 24 15.81 -41.76 9.12
N ALA A 25 14.94 -42.68 9.55
CA ALA A 25 13.92 -42.42 10.55
C ALA A 25 14.48 -41.83 11.88
N PRO A 26 15.60 -42.31 12.43
CA PRO A 26 16.19 -41.71 13.62
C PRO A 26 16.81 -40.33 13.36
N MET A 27 17.13 -40.01 12.12
CA MET A 27 17.75 -38.74 11.72
C MET A 27 16.70 -37.65 11.43
N VAL A 28 15.45 -38.04 11.19
CA VAL A 28 14.34 -37.11 10.98
C VAL A 28 13.92 -36.55 12.32
N ARG A 29 14.59 -35.50 12.74
CA ARG A 29 14.12 -34.68 13.87
C ARG A 29 13.09 -33.68 13.36
N ASN A 30 11.98 -33.55 14.08
CA ASN A 30 11.05 -32.44 13.87
C ASN A 30 11.76 -31.12 14.19
N THR A 31 12.41 -30.55 13.19
CA THR A 31 13.06 -29.25 13.33
C THR A 31 12.00 -28.18 13.12
N LYS A 32 11.57 -27.51 14.19
CA LYS A 32 10.76 -26.30 14.08
C LYS A 32 11.69 -25.17 13.67
N VAL A 33 11.55 -24.72 12.43
CA VAL A 33 12.23 -23.51 11.96
C VAL A 33 11.29 -22.35 12.16
N THR A 34 11.66 -21.42 13.03
CA THR A 34 10.91 -20.18 13.25
C THR A 34 11.49 -19.08 12.38
N PHE A 35 10.72 -18.61 11.42
CA PHE A 35 11.09 -17.43 10.63
C PHE A 35 10.51 -16.19 11.29
N ASN A 36 11.36 -15.25 11.64
CA ASN A 36 10.93 -13.88 11.98
C ASN A 36 10.87 -13.10 10.66
N ILE A 37 9.67 -13.02 10.10
CA ILE A 37 9.44 -12.18 8.91
C ILE A 37 9.35 -10.72 9.40
N LYS A 38 10.41 -9.96 9.12
CA LYS A 38 10.42 -8.51 9.31
C LYS A 38 9.66 -7.89 8.13
N GLY A 39 8.68 -7.05 8.41
CA GLY A 39 8.05 -6.24 7.37
C GLY A 39 9.03 -5.26 6.72
N PRO A 40 8.75 -4.77 5.51
CA PRO A 40 9.62 -3.87 4.78
C PRO A 40 9.78 -2.51 5.47
N ASP A 41 10.94 -1.91 5.30
CA ASP A 41 11.17 -0.51 5.65
C ASP A 41 10.70 0.38 4.48
N LEU A 42 9.74 1.29 4.74
CA LEU A 42 9.05 2.09 3.74
C LEU A 42 9.34 3.58 3.93
N ALA A 43 9.42 4.34 2.85
CA ALA A 43 9.36 5.80 2.89
C ALA A 43 8.18 6.30 2.04
N ILE A 44 7.59 7.43 2.40
CA ILE A 44 6.54 8.07 1.61
C ILE A 44 6.86 9.54 1.38
N LYS A 45 6.85 9.94 0.11
CA LYS A 45 6.89 11.32 -0.36
C LYS A 45 5.49 11.71 -0.81
N ALA A 46 4.83 12.57 -0.07
CA ALA A 46 3.47 12.97 -0.39
C ALA A 46 3.37 14.49 -0.58
N ASP A 47 2.77 14.90 -1.70
CA ASP A 47 2.28 16.26 -1.94
C ASP A 47 0.77 16.20 -2.14
N GLU A 48 0.01 16.58 -1.09
CA GLU A 48 -1.45 16.50 -1.09
C GLU A 48 -2.04 17.89 -0.98
N LYS A 49 -2.87 18.25 -1.97
CA LYS A 49 -3.53 19.58 -2.04
C LYS A 49 -5.00 19.46 -2.31
N ASN A 50 -5.81 20.25 -1.59
CA ASN A 50 -7.21 20.50 -1.91
C ASN A 50 -7.36 21.94 -2.41
N LEU A 51 -7.76 22.10 -3.68
CA LEU A 51 -7.92 23.42 -4.32
C LEU A 51 -6.68 24.31 -4.18
N GLY A 52 -5.50 23.71 -4.39
CA GLY A 52 -4.21 24.38 -4.30
C GLY A 52 -3.68 24.59 -2.87
N LYS A 53 -4.46 24.33 -1.84
CA LYS A 53 -4.02 24.41 -0.44
C LYS A 53 -3.54 23.04 0.05
N LYS A 54 -2.37 23.01 0.67
CA LYS A 54 -1.79 21.80 1.26
C LYS A 54 -2.74 21.23 2.32
N LEU A 55 -2.92 19.92 2.30
CA LEU A 55 -3.69 19.21 3.32
C LEU A 55 -2.84 18.97 4.56
N GLU A 56 -3.28 19.51 5.68
CA GLU A 56 -2.67 19.31 6.99
C GLU A 56 -3.77 18.99 8.03
N PRO A 57 -3.75 17.78 8.60
CA PRO A 57 -2.81 16.66 8.34
C PRO A 57 -3.01 16.05 6.94
N PRO A 58 -1.99 15.35 6.41
CA PRO A 58 -2.10 14.59 5.17
C PRO A 58 -3.22 13.54 5.28
N PHE A 59 -4.04 13.41 4.24
CA PHE A 59 -5.22 12.56 4.29
C PHE A 59 -4.98 11.19 3.64
N ILE A 60 -4.60 11.18 2.36
CA ILE A 60 -4.41 9.93 1.58
C ILE A 60 -3.16 9.17 2.05
N SER A 61 -2.04 9.87 2.22
CA SER A 61 -0.79 9.21 2.65
C SER A 61 -0.88 8.64 4.05
N SER A 62 -1.68 9.23 4.94
CA SER A 62 -1.94 8.68 6.28
C SER A 62 -2.67 7.34 6.20
N ALA A 63 -3.69 7.23 5.35
CA ALA A 63 -4.44 6.00 5.14
C ALA A 63 -3.54 4.90 4.49
N ILE A 64 -2.71 5.27 3.52
CA ILE A 64 -1.74 4.36 2.91
C ILE A 64 -0.76 3.83 3.97
N LYS A 65 -0.21 4.70 4.81
CA LYS A 65 0.68 4.28 5.92
C LYS A 65 0.02 3.29 6.85
N GLU A 66 -1.20 3.58 7.28
CA GLU A 66 -1.96 2.68 8.17
C GLU A 66 -2.16 1.31 7.53
N TYR A 67 -2.52 1.29 6.23
CA TYR A 67 -2.71 0.04 5.49
C TYR A 67 -1.44 -0.83 5.46
N PHE A 68 -0.28 -0.24 5.12
CA PHE A 68 0.98 -0.98 5.04
C PHE A 68 1.50 -1.44 6.40
N VAL A 69 1.32 -0.64 7.45
CA VAL A 69 1.65 -1.07 8.82
C VAL A 69 0.81 -2.27 9.24
N LYS A 70 -0.49 -2.24 8.94
CA LYS A 70 -1.44 -3.30 9.33
C LYS A 70 -1.25 -4.59 8.54
N ASN A 71 -1.03 -4.51 7.23
CA ASN A 71 -1.05 -5.68 6.35
C ASN A 71 0.33 -6.26 6.03
N LEU A 72 1.40 -5.46 6.10
CA LEU A 72 2.77 -5.89 5.84
C LEU A 72 3.69 -5.85 7.07
N SER A 73 3.19 -5.42 8.23
CA SER A 73 4.05 -5.06 9.36
C SER A 73 5.16 -4.06 8.96
N GLY A 74 4.88 -3.23 7.95
CA GLY A 74 5.81 -2.26 7.40
C GLY A 74 6.19 -1.19 8.40
N LYS A 75 7.42 -0.71 8.32
CA LYS A 75 7.92 0.40 9.15
C LYS A 75 8.19 1.60 8.26
N PHE A 76 7.72 2.78 8.66
CA PHE A 76 8.03 4.01 7.94
C PHE A 76 9.30 4.65 8.49
N THR A 77 10.22 4.95 7.56
CA THR A 77 11.56 5.50 7.84
C THR A 77 11.91 6.60 6.83
N THR A 78 13.14 7.08 6.87
CA THR A 78 13.67 8.01 5.86
C THR A 78 13.99 7.28 4.55
N GLU A 79 13.98 7.99 3.41
CA GLU A 79 14.28 7.41 2.10
C GLU A 79 15.61 6.64 2.05
N LYS A 80 16.64 7.13 2.75
CA LYS A 80 17.97 6.49 2.77
C LYS A 80 17.96 5.08 3.37
N ASN A 81 17.00 4.80 4.24
CA ASN A 81 16.92 3.55 5.00
C ASN A 81 15.73 2.70 4.58
N ALA A 82 14.97 3.12 3.57
CA ALA A 82 13.79 2.43 3.11
C ALA A 82 14.15 1.38 2.03
N ASP A 83 13.48 0.23 2.08
CA ASP A 83 13.52 -0.78 1.03
C ASP A 83 12.71 -0.31 -0.18
N TYR A 84 11.61 0.42 0.08
CA TYR A 84 10.72 0.96 -0.95
C TYR A 84 10.34 2.40 -0.67
N VAL A 85 10.30 3.21 -1.73
CA VAL A 85 9.87 4.61 -1.69
C VAL A 85 8.54 4.76 -2.43
N ILE A 86 7.53 5.21 -1.69
CA ILE A 86 6.20 5.52 -2.21
C ILE A 86 6.18 7.02 -2.54
N THR A 87 5.88 7.37 -3.78
CA THR A 87 5.64 8.77 -4.18
C THR A 87 4.17 8.96 -4.46
N LEU A 88 3.57 9.98 -3.84
CA LEU A 88 2.16 10.29 -3.92
C LEU A 88 1.96 11.78 -4.21
N VAL A 89 1.31 12.09 -5.33
CA VAL A 89 0.90 13.45 -5.67
C VAL A 89 -0.63 13.48 -5.80
N VAL A 90 -1.29 14.25 -4.95
CA VAL A 90 -2.75 14.39 -4.92
C VAL A 90 -3.12 15.83 -5.10
N ASN A 91 -4.04 16.10 -6.01
CA ASN A 91 -4.60 17.44 -6.18
C ASN A 91 -6.10 17.39 -6.46
N THR A 92 -6.78 18.47 -6.14
CA THR A 92 -8.16 18.69 -6.57
C THR A 92 -8.28 19.97 -7.39
N VAL A 93 -9.11 19.89 -8.45
CA VAL A 93 -9.34 20.99 -9.39
C VAL A 93 -10.84 21.23 -9.53
N PRO A 94 -11.32 22.46 -9.35
CA PRO A 94 -12.74 22.77 -9.54
C PRO A 94 -13.07 22.82 -11.04
N ARG A 95 -14.26 22.38 -11.42
CA ARG A 95 -14.79 22.55 -12.77
C ARG A 95 -14.96 24.03 -13.12
N SER A 96 -15.43 24.81 -12.15
CA SER A 96 -15.65 26.26 -12.23
C SER A 96 -15.40 26.87 -10.86
N LYS A 97 -15.08 28.15 -10.82
CA LYS A 97 -15.00 28.94 -9.58
C LYS A 97 -16.40 29.31 -9.04
N GLU A 98 -17.40 29.24 -9.90
CA GLU A 98 -18.80 29.57 -9.57
C GLU A 98 -19.64 28.30 -9.48
N ALA A 99 -20.65 28.30 -8.61
CA ALA A 99 -21.65 27.26 -8.54
C ALA A 99 -22.49 27.22 -9.82
N ASP A 100 -23.06 26.06 -10.11
CA ASP A 100 -24.02 25.91 -11.21
C ASP A 100 -25.36 26.58 -10.86
N SER A 101 -26.33 26.53 -11.79
CA SER A 101 -27.67 27.11 -11.60
C SER A 101 -28.46 26.56 -10.42
N TYR A 102 -28.03 25.41 -9.87
CA TYR A 102 -28.61 24.75 -8.71
C TYR A 102 -27.82 25.00 -7.41
N GLY A 103 -26.76 25.79 -7.47
CA GLY A 103 -25.92 26.13 -6.32
C GLY A 103 -24.87 25.06 -5.98
N PHE A 104 -24.52 24.14 -6.90
CA PHE A 104 -23.54 23.12 -6.68
C PHE A 104 -22.18 23.43 -7.30
N TYR A 105 -21.12 23.11 -6.55
CA TYR A 105 -19.75 23.07 -7.04
C TYR A 105 -19.36 21.64 -7.39
N TYR A 106 -18.59 21.52 -8.46
CA TYR A 106 -18.02 20.25 -8.94
C TYR A 106 -16.50 20.32 -8.86
N VAL A 107 -15.91 19.42 -8.12
CA VAL A 107 -14.46 19.33 -7.96
C VAL A 107 -14.00 17.94 -8.36
N TYR A 108 -12.87 17.86 -9.03
CA TYR A 108 -12.26 16.62 -9.48
C TYR A 108 -10.96 16.39 -8.73
N ALA A 109 -10.80 15.21 -8.13
CA ALA A 109 -9.56 14.76 -7.51
C ALA A 109 -8.77 13.89 -8.48
N ASN A 110 -7.45 14.06 -8.44
CA ASN A 110 -6.49 13.29 -9.21
C ASN A 110 -5.38 12.81 -8.27
N VAL A 111 -4.83 11.63 -8.57
CA VAL A 111 -3.66 11.09 -7.88
C VAL A 111 -2.70 10.46 -8.86
N GLU A 112 -1.43 10.65 -8.60
CA GLU A 112 -0.31 9.88 -9.15
C GLU A 112 0.36 9.15 -8.00
N LEU A 113 0.41 7.83 -8.09
CA LEU A 113 1.00 6.94 -7.10
C LEU A 113 2.05 6.08 -7.79
N SER A 114 3.26 6.07 -7.26
CA SER A 114 4.32 5.17 -7.72
C SER A 114 5.09 4.60 -6.55
N ILE A 115 5.64 3.41 -6.76
CA ILE A 115 6.50 2.72 -5.79
C ILE A 115 7.77 2.27 -6.48
N MET A 116 8.89 2.63 -5.87
CA MET A 116 10.22 2.27 -6.35
C MET A 116 10.95 1.42 -5.31
N SER A 117 11.62 0.38 -5.76
CA SER A 117 12.59 -0.35 -4.96
C SER A 117 13.86 0.48 -4.81
N SER A 118 14.33 0.64 -3.58
CA SER A 118 15.60 1.36 -3.31
C SER A 118 16.84 0.50 -3.60
N ILE A 119 16.68 -0.83 -3.71
CA ILE A 119 17.77 -1.77 -3.92
C ILE A 119 18.30 -1.69 -5.37
N ASP A 120 17.40 -1.70 -6.34
CA ASP A 120 17.73 -1.73 -7.77
C ASP A 120 17.19 -0.53 -8.55
N ASN A 121 16.59 0.45 -7.88
CA ASN A 121 15.95 1.63 -8.44
C ASN A 121 14.86 1.30 -9.48
N LYS A 122 14.26 0.12 -9.37
CA LYS A 122 13.20 -0.33 -10.27
C LYS A 122 11.83 0.18 -9.81
N GLN A 123 11.05 0.69 -10.76
CA GLN A 123 9.64 1.01 -10.51
C GLN A 123 8.83 -0.29 -10.48
N LEU A 124 8.26 -0.59 -9.31
CA LEU A 124 7.47 -1.79 -9.08
C LEU A 124 5.99 -1.55 -9.40
N TYR A 125 5.51 -0.35 -9.13
CA TYR A 125 4.12 0.02 -9.32
C TYR A 125 3.99 1.46 -9.79
N SER A 126 3.02 1.72 -10.65
CA SER A 126 2.59 3.08 -11.02
C SER A 126 1.11 3.08 -11.37
N LYS A 127 0.39 4.04 -10.84
CA LYS A 127 -1.04 4.24 -11.10
C LYS A 127 -1.39 5.71 -11.10
N SER A 128 -2.16 6.12 -12.10
CA SER A 128 -2.83 7.41 -12.13
C SER A 128 -4.34 7.18 -12.06
N ILE A 129 -5.02 7.87 -11.14
CA ILE A 129 -6.48 7.92 -11.06
C ILE A 129 -6.85 9.37 -11.21
N THR A 130 -7.71 9.68 -12.16
CA THR A 130 -8.06 11.05 -12.52
C THR A 130 -9.56 11.26 -12.56
N GLN A 131 -9.97 12.53 -12.40
CA GLN A 131 -11.36 12.96 -12.55
C GLN A 131 -12.35 12.33 -11.56
N VAL A 132 -11.92 11.98 -10.36
CA VAL A 132 -12.81 11.49 -9.31
C VAL A 132 -13.66 12.64 -8.80
N LYS A 133 -14.97 12.58 -9.09
CA LYS A 133 -15.90 13.71 -8.92
C LYS A 133 -16.44 13.82 -7.49
N GLY A 134 -16.28 15.00 -6.88
CA GLY A 134 -16.99 15.45 -5.69
C GLY A 134 -17.99 16.56 -6.02
N VAL A 135 -19.12 16.59 -5.32
CA VAL A 135 -20.19 17.58 -5.52
C VAL A 135 -20.70 18.06 -4.15
N HIS A 136 -20.79 19.36 -3.98
CA HIS A 136 -21.34 19.97 -2.76
C HIS A 136 -21.78 21.42 -3.04
N THR A 137 -22.60 22.00 -2.17
CA THR A 137 -22.98 23.42 -2.21
C THR A 137 -21.88 24.37 -1.73
N ASP A 138 -20.85 23.83 -1.11
CA ASP A 138 -19.60 24.50 -0.74
C ASP A 138 -18.44 23.93 -1.55
N LEU A 139 -17.62 24.82 -2.11
CA LEU A 139 -16.51 24.46 -2.99
C LEU A 139 -15.44 23.60 -2.28
N HIS A 140 -15.11 23.95 -1.03
CA HIS A 140 -14.10 23.24 -0.26
C HIS A 140 -14.57 21.84 0.14
N LEU A 141 -15.83 21.72 0.53
CA LEU A 141 -16.47 20.45 0.84
C LEU A 141 -16.67 19.57 -0.40
N ALA A 142 -16.89 20.17 -1.58
CA ALA A 142 -16.87 19.42 -2.84
C ALA A 142 -15.51 18.77 -3.10
N GLY A 143 -14.41 19.51 -2.85
CA GLY A 143 -13.04 18.97 -2.91
C GLY A 143 -12.82 17.85 -1.92
N LYS A 144 -13.26 18.00 -0.67
CA LYS A 144 -13.17 16.94 0.34
C LYS A 144 -13.92 15.68 -0.08
N LYS A 145 -15.14 15.79 -0.61
CA LYS A 145 -15.90 14.65 -1.14
C LYS A 145 -15.21 13.96 -2.32
N ALA A 146 -14.51 14.72 -3.17
CA ALA A 146 -13.70 14.13 -4.24
C ALA A 146 -12.54 13.31 -3.68
N LEU A 147 -11.85 13.82 -2.66
CA LEU A 147 -10.76 13.13 -1.97
C LEU A 147 -11.24 11.86 -1.23
N ASP A 148 -12.41 11.91 -0.57
CA ASP A 148 -12.99 10.74 0.10
C ASP A 148 -13.27 9.60 -0.89
N LYS A 149 -13.80 9.93 -2.07
CA LYS A 149 -14.02 8.95 -3.14
C LYS A 149 -12.70 8.43 -3.71
N LEU A 150 -11.73 9.34 -3.93
CA LEU A 150 -10.40 8.96 -4.40
C LEU A 150 -9.73 7.97 -3.45
N LEU A 151 -9.85 8.18 -2.14
CA LEU A 151 -9.33 7.26 -1.13
C LEU A 151 -9.97 5.86 -1.27
N ASN A 152 -11.27 5.78 -1.54
CA ASN A 152 -11.92 4.50 -1.77
C ASN A 152 -11.34 3.78 -2.99
N GLU A 153 -11.06 4.48 -4.09
CA GLU A 153 -10.43 3.90 -5.27
C GLU A 153 -8.99 3.46 -5.01
N ILE A 154 -8.22 4.24 -4.25
CA ILE A 154 -6.86 3.87 -3.82
C ILE A 154 -6.90 2.60 -2.96
N ASN A 155 -7.86 2.49 -2.02
CA ASN A 155 -7.99 1.32 -1.16
C ASN A 155 -8.24 0.02 -1.96
N LEU A 156 -8.84 0.09 -3.15
CA LEU A 156 -9.00 -1.07 -4.05
C LEU A 156 -7.68 -1.45 -4.75
N GLU A 157 -6.74 -0.51 -4.87
CA GLU A 157 -5.43 -0.76 -5.48
C GLU A 157 -4.38 -1.26 -4.46
N LEU A 158 -4.52 -0.92 -3.17
CA LEU A 158 -3.53 -1.27 -2.15
C LEU A 158 -3.23 -2.78 -2.04
N PRO A 159 -4.21 -3.71 -2.12
CA PRO A 159 -3.92 -5.15 -2.13
C PRO A 159 -3.02 -5.58 -3.29
N LYS A 160 -3.24 -5.03 -4.48
CA LYS A 160 -2.44 -5.32 -5.68
C LYS A 160 -1.00 -4.83 -5.55
N ILE A 161 -0.81 -3.74 -4.82
CA ILE A 161 0.51 -3.20 -4.51
C ILE A 161 1.27 -4.15 -3.59
N VAL A 162 0.59 -4.65 -2.55
CA VAL A 162 1.20 -5.59 -1.59
C VAL A 162 1.69 -6.86 -2.26
N GLU A 163 0.99 -7.34 -3.29
CA GLU A 163 1.38 -8.53 -4.07
C GLU A 163 2.65 -8.31 -4.92
N GLN A 164 3.11 -7.06 -5.08
CA GLN A 164 4.29 -6.71 -5.89
C GLN A 164 5.52 -6.34 -5.04
N LEU A 165 5.35 -6.22 -3.72
CA LEU A 165 6.40 -5.94 -2.76
C LEU A 165 6.97 -7.22 -2.13
#